data_e4163d8c0974189ef97000a63952c890
#
_entry.id   e4163d8c0974189ef97000a63952c890
#
_cell.length_a   1.000
_cell.length_b   1.000
_cell.length_c   1.000
_cell.angle_alpha   90.00
_cell.angle_beta   90.00
_cell.angle_gamma   90.00
#
_symmetry.space_group_name_H-M   'P 1'
#
loop_
_entity.id
_entity.type
_entity.pdbx_description
1 polymer ?
#
loop_
_entity_poly.entity_id
_entity_poly.type
_entity_poly.pdbx_seq_one_letter_code
_entity_poly.pdbx_strand_id
1 'polypeptide(L)'
;TFKSADVSIATNNSYKEIAIKRGGMSPNKVFVVRSGPSLERLKVVPPIESLKKGKKYLVGYVGVMGKQEGVDILLKCIHHIVHKQKRKDIHFGLVGGGTELENLKNYCIELDICNFVTFTGRVPDNELLEMLNTSDVCVNPDIANDMNDKSTMNKIMEYMALGKPIVQFDLTEGRVSARDASLYAKKNDAFDMANKLVMLIDHPTMRKTMGLYGKKRVINELEWEHEAPVLLEAYQTLSRSHTQSSTRIGSNI
;
A
#
# COMPACT_ATOMS: atom_id res chain seq x y z
N THR A 1 15.55 -23.49 0.95
CA THR A 1 15.28 -22.50 2.00
C THR A 1 14.21 -23.02 2.96
N PHE A 2 12.99 -23.33 2.51
CA PHE A 2 11.92 -23.82 3.41
C PHE A 2 12.27 -25.16 4.09
N LYS A 3 12.98 -26.08 3.41
CA LYS A 3 13.38 -27.39 3.95
C LYS A 3 14.38 -27.31 5.10
N SER A 4 15.12 -26.23 5.22
CA SER A 4 16.14 -26.01 6.26
C SER A 4 15.72 -25.01 7.33
N ALA A 5 14.48 -24.50 7.27
CA ALA A 5 13.95 -23.55 8.22
C ALA A 5 13.11 -24.27 9.29
N ASP A 6 13.37 -23.99 10.56
CA ASP A 6 12.59 -24.52 11.68
C ASP A 6 11.23 -23.85 11.78
N VAL A 7 11.20 -22.54 11.54
CA VAL A 7 9.98 -21.71 11.43
C VAL A 7 10.10 -20.75 10.24
N SER A 8 8.98 -20.25 9.76
CA SER A 8 8.93 -19.22 8.71
C SER A 8 7.99 -18.10 9.16
N ILE A 9 8.39 -16.87 8.86
CA ILE A 9 7.56 -15.68 9.04
C ILE A 9 7.16 -15.18 7.66
N ALA A 10 5.86 -15.06 7.42
CA ALA A 10 5.26 -14.56 6.20
C ALA A 10 4.59 -13.20 6.49
N THR A 11 4.64 -12.26 5.54
CA THR A 11 4.03 -10.95 5.71
C THR A 11 2.51 -10.94 5.51
N ASN A 12 1.94 -12.05 5.01
CA ASN A 12 0.51 -12.20 4.79
C ASN A 12 0.12 -13.69 4.60
N ASN A 13 -1.18 -13.94 4.49
CA ASN A 13 -1.69 -15.30 4.30
C ASN A 13 -1.34 -15.89 2.92
N SER A 14 -1.24 -15.09 1.87
CA SER A 14 -0.83 -15.56 0.53
C SER A 14 0.59 -16.13 0.56
N TYR A 15 1.52 -15.50 1.27
CA TYR A 15 2.88 -16.01 1.44
C TYR A 15 2.94 -17.19 2.42
N LYS A 16 2.11 -17.21 3.46
CA LYS A 16 1.93 -18.40 4.33
C LYS A 16 1.53 -19.62 3.51
N GLU A 17 0.54 -19.47 2.63
CA GLU A 17 0.11 -20.54 1.73
C GLU A 17 1.25 -21.04 0.81
N ILE A 18 2.10 -20.15 0.31
CA ILE A 18 3.29 -20.53 -0.48
C ILE A 18 4.27 -21.34 0.37
N ALA A 19 4.55 -20.94 1.61
CA ALA A 19 5.44 -21.68 2.49
C ALA A 19 4.91 -23.09 2.79
N ILE A 20 3.60 -23.23 2.98
CA ILE A 20 2.94 -24.52 3.23
C ILE A 20 2.90 -25.36 1.94
N LYS A 21 2.29 -24.85 0.87
CA LYS A 21 1.98 -25.65 -0.34
C LYS A 21 3.20 -25.93 -1.20
N ARG A 22 4.06 -24.93 -1.42
CA ARG A 22 5.28 -25.07 -2.24
C ARG A 22 6.50 -25.41 -1.41
N GLY A 23 6.59 -24.85 -0.20
CA GLY A 23 7.71 -25.07 0.73
C GLY A 23 7.63 -26.38 1.50
N GLY A 24 6.43 -26.99 1.60
CA GLY A 24 6.20 -28.21 2.37
C GLY A 24 6.28 -28.00 3.89
N MET A 25 6.15 -26.76 4.35
CA MET A 25 6.19 -26.44 5.77
C MET A 25 4.88 -26.81 6.48
N SER A 26 5.00 -27.25 7.73
CA SER A 26 3.85 -27.51 8.59
C SER A 26 3.13 -26.17 8.94
N PRO A 27 1.79 -26.09 8.89
CA PRO A 27 1.04 -24.84 9.11
C PRO A 27 1.32 -24.16 10.45
N ASN A 28 1.61 -24.94 11.51
CA ASN A 28 1.95 -24.45 12.85
C ASN A 28 3.38 -23.91 12.97
N LYS A 29 4.19 -24.02 11.93
CA LYS A 29 5.55 -23.48 11.84
C LYS A 29 5.63 -22.24 10.95
N VAL A 30 4.50 -21.77 10.41
CA VAL A 30 4.44 -20.58 9.56
C VAL A 30 3.55 -19.52 10.20
N PHE A 31 4.18 -18.45 10.65
CA PHE A 31 3.55 -17.33 11.34
C PHE A 31 3.30 -16.19 10.34
N VAL A 32 2.17 -15.50 10.48
CA VAL A 32 1.90 -14.29 9.71
C VAL A 32 2.19 -13.09 10.59
N VAL A 33 3.20 -12.32 10.22
CA VAL A 33 3.57 -11.05 10.88
C VAL A 33 3.57 -9.97 9.80
N ARG A 34 2.59 -9.08 9.85
CA ARG A 34 2.45 -7.99 8.88
C ARG A 34 3.40 -6.85 9.22
N SER A 35 3.79 -6.09 8.21
CA SER A 35 4.52 -4.83 8.40
C SER A 35 3.51 -3.75 8.83
N GLY A 36 3.14 -3.76 10.11
CA GLY A 36 2.21 -2.78 10.68
C GLY A 36 2.76 -1.35 10.56
N PRO A 37 1.92 -0.35 10.24
CA PRO A 37 2.37 1.04 10.20
C PRO A 37 2.70 1.56 11.60
N SER A 38 3.74 2.38 11.72
CA SER A 38 4.04 3.10 12.96
C SER A 38 3.16 4.35 13.06
N LEU A 39 2.23 4.37 14.00
CA LEU A 39 1.37 5.54 14.25
C LEU A 39 2.14 6.71 14.85
N GLU A 40 3.28 6.47 15.50
CA GLU A 40 4.16 7.54 15.95
C GLU A 40 4.78 8.32 14.79
N ARG A 41 5.09 7.65 13.68
CA ARG A 41 5.61 8.26 12.45
C ARG A 41 4.50 8.91 11.62
N LEU A 42 3.36 8.24 11.49
CA LEU A 42 2.26 8.64 10.61
C LEU A 42 1.30 9.62 11.31
N LYS A 43 1.77 10.83 11.55
CA LYS A 43 0.97 11.87 12.23
C LYS A 43 0.06 12.61 11.25
N VAL A 44 -1.13 12.93 11.73
CA VAL A 44 -2.03 13.86 11.04
C VAL A 44 -1.48 15.27 11.23
N VAL A 45 -1.15 15.95 10.13
CA VAL A 45 -0.70 17.33 10.08
C VAL A 45 -1.69 18.20 9.30
N PRO A 46 -1.71 19.51 9.51
CA PRO A 46 -2.58 20.41 8.75
C PRO A 46 -2.32 20.32 7.24
N PRO A 47 -3.35 20.41 6.39
CA PRO A 47 -3.18 20.43 4.95
C PRO A 47 -2.46 21.69 4.47
N ILE A 48 -1.66 21.57 3.41
CA ILE A 48 -0.93 22.67 2.77
C ILE A 48 -1.55 22.95 1.40
N GLU A 49 -2.38 23.97 1.32
CA GLU A 49 -3.16 24.29 0.10
C GLU A 49 -2.28 24.54 -1.14
N SER A 50 -1.05 25.06 -0.98
CA SER A 50 -0.12 25.27 -2.11
C SER A 50 0.27 23.99 -2.85
N LEU A 51 0.18 22.82 -2.19
CA LEU A 51 0.43 21.51 -2.82
C LEU A 51 -0.63 21.14 -3.86
N LYS A 52 -1.82 21.70 -3.78
CA LYS A 52 -2.89 21.55 -4.78
C LYS A 52 -2.63 22.33 -6.08
N LYS A 53 -1.60 23.16 -6.12
CA LYS A 53 -1.21 23.95 -7.32
C LYS A 53 -2.38 24.74 -7.91
N GLY A 54 -3.19 25.37 -7.05
CA GLY A 54 -4.37 26.14 -7.46
C GLY A 54 -5.57 25.31 -7.92
N LYS A 55 -5.52 23.98 -7.76
CA LYS A 55 -6.66 23.09 -8.00
C LYS A 55 -7.48 22.91 -6.72
N LYS A 56 -8.72 22.46 -6.89
CA LYS A 56 -9.63 22.24 -5.77
C LYS A 56 -9.28 20.98 -4.98
N TYR A 57 -8.83 19.94 -5.67
CA TYR A 57 -8.56 18.61 -5.11
C TYR A 57 -7.14 18.15 -5.37
N LEU A 58 -6.63 17.31 -4.46
CA LEU A 58 -5.34 16.64 -4.59
C LEU A 58 -5.52 15.12 -4.47
N VAL A 59 -4.96 14.37 -5.42
CA VAL A 59 -4.80 12.92 -5.34
C VAL A 59 -3.33 12.61 -5.06
N GLY A 60 -3.07 11.86 -3.98
CA GLY A 60 -1.72 11.55 -3.53
C GLY A 60 -1.30 10.12 -3.87
N TYR A 61 -0.05 9.96 -4.25
CA TYR A 61 0.64 8.68 -4.39
C TYR A 61 1.97 8.73 -3.63
N VAL A 62 2.33 7.64 -2.96
CA VAL A 62 3.67 7.43 -2.41
C VAL A 62 4.19 6.04 -2.79
N GLY A 63 5.44 5.96 -3.23
CA GLY A 63 6.06 4.68 -3.53
C GLY A 63 7.32 4.78 -4.36
N VAL A 64 7.96 3.64 -4.58
CA VAL A 64 9.04 3.51 -5.55
C VAL A 64 8.45 3.66 -6.95
N MET A 65 9.16 4.31 -7.86
CA MET A 65 8.74 4.44 -9.26
C MET A 65 9.47 3.39 -10.10
N GLY A 66 9.03 2.15 -9.97
CA GLY A 66 9.45 1.01 -10.79
C GLY A 66 8.32 0.56 -11.72
N LYS A 67 8.63 -0.34 -12.65
CA LYS A 67 7.64 -0.85 -13.64
C LYS A 67 6.44 -1.53 -12.97
N GLN A 68 6.65 -2.25 -11.88
CA GLN A 68 5.60 -2.99 -11.16
C GLN A 68 4.62 -2.08 -10.39
N GLU A 69 4.99 -0.83 -10.18
CA GLU A 69 4.18 0.13 -9.40
C GLU A 69 3.04 0.76 -10.21
N GLY A 70 3.00 0.56 -11.55
CA GLY A 70 1.88 0.98 -12.42
C GLY A 70 1.67 2.49 -12.52
N VAL A 71 2.69 3.30 -12.23
CA VAL A 71 2.57 4.77 -12.34
C VAL A 71 2.29 5.21 -13.77
N ASP A 72 2.76 4.46 -14.78
CA ASP A 72 2.40 4.68 -16.20
C ASP A 72 0.91 4.50 -16.45
N ILE A 73 0.27 3.52 -15.80
CA ILE A 73 -1.19 3.32 -15.87
C ILE A 73 -1.90 4.48 -15.16
N LEU A 74 -1.36 4.96 -14.04
CA LEU A 74 -1.88 6.14 -13.36
C LEU A 74 -1.80 7.38 -14.26
N LEU A 75 -0.72 7.59 -15.03
CA LEU A 75 -0.61 8.71 -15.96
C LEU A 75 -1.67 8.61 -17.08
N LYS A 76 -1.96 7.41 -17.59
CA LYS A 76 -3.09 7.18 -18.52
C LYS A 76 -4.43 7.50 -17.89
N CYS A 77 -4.62 7.13 -16.62
CA CYS A 77 -5.80 7.47 -15.83
C CYS A 77 -5.95 9.01 -15.72
N ILE A 78 -4.88 9.73 -15.38
CA ILE A 78 -4.86 11.19 -15.29
C ILE A 78 -5.18 11.84 -16.63
N HIS A 79 -4.57 11.36 -17.72
CA HIS A 79 -4.88 11.82 -19.07
C HIS A 79 -6.40 11.69 -19.38
N HIS A 80 -6.99 10.55 -19.04
CA HIS A 80 -8.42 10.34 -19.23
C HIS A 80 -9.26 11.32 -18.41
N ILE A 81 -8.93 11.53 -17.13
CA ILE A 81 -9.61 12.49 -16.23
C ILE A 81 -9.55 13.91 -16.82
N VAL A 82 -8.36 14.36 -17.22
CA VAL A 82 -8.12 15.74 -17.67
C VAL A 82 -8.73 15.99 -19.06
N HIS A 83 -8.45 15.10 -20.04
CA HIS A 83 -8.77 15.36 -21.46
C HIS A 83 -10.10 14.75 -21.90
N LYS A 84 -10.56 13.64 -21.33
CA LYS A 84 -11.84 13.01 -21.72
C LYS A 84 -12.96 13.41 -20.79
N GLN A 85 -12.76 13.32 -19.46
CA GLN A 85 -13.78 13.74 -18.49
C GLN A 85 -13.78 15.25 -18.21
N LYS A 86 -12.79 16.00 -18.76
CA LYS A 86 -12.65 17.47 -18.65
C LYS A 86 -12.51 17.97 -17.20
N ARG A 87 -12.04 17.12 -16.26
CA ARG A 87 -11.79 17.47 -14.87
C ARG A 87 -10.42 18.14 -14.73
N LYS A 88 -10.39 19.44 -14.69
CA LYS A 88 -9.19 20.27 -14.58
C LYS A 88 -8.97 20.82 -13.17
N ASP A 89 -9.82 20.45 -12.25
CA ASP A 89 -9.84 20.88 -10.84
C ASP A 89 -9.11 19.91 -9.88
N ILE A 90 -8.45 18.88 -10.43
CA ILE A 90 -7.71 17.87 -9.66
C ILE A 90 -6.21 17.99 -9.97
N HIS A 91 -5.38 18.01 -8.92
CA HIS A 91 -3.93 17.85 -9.01
C HIS A 91 -3.49 16.49 -8.51
N PHE A 92 -2.37 15.99 -9.01
CA PHE A 92 -1.82 14.69 -8.64
C PHE A 92 -0.40 14.88 -8.10
N GLY A 93 -0.20 14.57 -6.81
CA GLY A 93 1.09 14.63 -6.14
C GLY A 93 1.71 13.24 -6.04
N LEU A 94 2.82 13.00 -6.75
CA LEU A 94 3.50 11.70 -6.81
C LEU A 94 4.82 11.78 -6.07
N VAL A 95 4.84 11.19 -4.86
CA VAL A 95 6.00 11.18 -3.97
C VAL A 95 6.80 9.91 -4.16
N GLY A 96 8.09 10.05 -4.38
CA GLY A 96 9.03 8.95 -4.49
C GLY A 96 9.94 9.03 -5.71
N GLY A 97 10.85 8.09 -5.79
CA GLY A 97 11.81 7.98 -6.89
C GLY A 97 12.03 6.53 -7.28
N GLY A 98 12.71 6.31 -8.37
CA GLY A 98 13.00 4.97 -8.85
C GLY A 98 13.53 4.97 -10.27
N THR A 99 13.77 3.81 -10.82
CA THR A 99 14.39 3.62 -12.15
C THR A 99 13.55 4.17 -13.30
N GLU A 100 12.23 4.25 -13.11
CA GLU A 100 11.31 4.72 -14.15
C GLU A 100 10.98 6.23 -14.05
N LEU A 101 11.50 6.96 -13.04
CA LEU A 101 11.09 8.35 -12.79
C LEU A 101 11.24 9.25 -14.03
N GLU A 102 12.37 9.20 -14.73
CA GLU A 102 12.59 10.04 -15.91
C GLU A 102 11.71 9.62 -17.10
N ASN A 103 11.51 8.30 -17.28
CA ASN A 103 10.59 7.79 -18.30
C ASN A 103 9.15 8.25 -18.03
N LEU A 104 8.71 8.26 -16.77
CA LEU A 104 7.39 8.72 -16.36
C LEU A 104 7.21 10.23 -16.56
N LYS A 105 8.24 11.03 -16.29
CA LYS A 105 8.21 12.48 -16.58
C LYS A 105 8.06 12.74 -18.08
N ASN A 106 8.83 12.04 -18.92
CA ASN A 106 8.72 12.13 -20.38
C ASN A 106 7.32 11.71 -20.85
N TYR A 107 6.81 10.62 -20.32
CA TYR A 107 5.45 10.16 -20.63
C TYR A 107 4.37 11.15 -20.19
N CYS A 108 4.57 11.86 -19.09
CA CYS A 108 3.69 12.95 -18.63
C CYS A 108 3.64 14.10 -19.66
N ILE A 109 4.77 14.42 -20.31
CA ILE A 109 4.86 15.41 -21.39
C ILE A 109 4.10 14.92 -22.63
N GLU A 110 4.34 13.67 -23.06
CA GLU A 110 3.65 13.07 -24.23
C GLU A 110 2.12 13.05 -24.06
N LEU A 111 1.64 12.86 -22.83
CA LEU A 111 0.22 12.85 -22.50
C LEU A 111 -0.39 14.26 -22.32
N ASP A 112 0.40 15.33 -22.39
CA ASP A 112 -0.03 16.72 -22.14
C ASP A 112 -0.74 16.90 -20.78
N ILE A 113 -0.15 16.37 -19.70
CA ILE A 113 -0.72 16.44 -18.34
C ILE A 113 0.21 17.05 -17.30
N CYS A 114 1.37 17.61 -17.69
CA CYS A 114 2.37 18.13 -16.77
C CYS A 114 1.82 19.22 -15.81
N ASN A 115 0.85 20.00 -16.26
CA ASN A 115 0.20 21.02 -15.43
C ASN A 115 -0.71 20.44 -14.32
N PHE A 116 -0.90 19.13 -14.33
CA PHE A 116 -1.77 18.43 -13.37
C PHE A 116 -1.00 17.46 -12.49
N VAL A 117 0.29 17.23 -12.73
CA VAL A 117 1.11 16.25 -12.02
C VAL A 117 2.36 16.90 -11.44
N THR A 118 2.65 16.61 -10.19
CA THR A 118 3.94 16.93 -9.56
C THR A 118 4.65 15.64 -9.19
N PHE A 119 5.86 15.44 -9.71
CA PHE A 119 6.79 14.43 -9.24
C PHE A 119 7.75 15.09 -8.24
N THR A 120 7.68 14.71 -6.97
CA THR A 120 8.53 15.33 -5.94
C THR A 120 9.94 14.72 -5.90
N GLY A 121 10.10 13.49 -6.43
CA GLY A 121 11.25 12.67 -6.08
C GLY A 121 11.11 12.14 -4.65
N ARG A 122 12.22 11.66 -4.09
CA ARG A 122 12.29 11.28 -2.67
C ARG A 122 12.33 12.55 -1.83
N VAL A 123 11.50 12.59 -0.81
CA VAL A 123 11.39 13.71 0.13
C VAL A 123 11.54 13.21 1.57
N PRO A 124 11.88 14.08 2.53
CA PRO A 124 11.83 13.76 3.95
C PRO A 124 10.41 13.41 4.43
N ASP A 125 10.30 12.70 5.56
CA ASP A 125 9.03 12.23 6.12
C ASP A 125 8.03 13.36 6.38
N ASN A 126 8.48 14.56 6.79
CA ASN A 126 7.59 15.71 6.99
C ASN A 126 6.89 16.14 5.69
N GLU A 127 7.63 16.25 4.58
CA GLU A 127 7.06 16.64 3.29
C GLU A 127 6.13 15.54 2.72
N LEU A 128 6.50 14.26 2.95
CA LEU A 128 5.63 13.12 2.62
C LEU A 128 4.30 13.21 3.38
N LEU A 129 4.37 13.46 4.70
CA LEU A 129 3.18 13.61 5.54
C LEU A 129 2.33 14.81 5.12
N GLU A 130 2.93 15.94 4.79
CA GLU A 130 2.25 17.12 4.27
C GLU A 130 1.48 16.81 2.98
N MET A 131 2.13 16.12 2.03
CA MET A 131 1.50 15.70 0.77
C MET A 131 0.32 14.76 1.02
N LEU A 132 0.51 13.71 1.81
CA LEU A 132 -0.55 12.74 2.08
C LEU A 132 -1.70 13.34 2.91
N ASN A 133 -1.40 14.17 3.92
CA ASN A 133 -2.43 14.83 4.71
C ASN A 133 -3.22 15.87 3.91
N THR A 134 -2.61 16.51 2.92
CA THR A 134 -3.30 17.44 2.02
C THR A 134 -4.17 16.71 0.99
N SER A 135 -3.85 15.46 0.67
CA SER A 135 -4.59 14.68 -0.34
C SER A 135 -6.03 14.41 0.09
N ASP A 136 -6.96 14.59 -0.84
CA ASP A 136 -8.39 14.24 -0.69
C ASP A 136 -8.62 12.74 -0.86
N VAL A 137 -7.84 12.10 -1.75
CA VAL A 137 -7.85 10.67 -2.06
C VAL A 137 -6.41 10.22 -2.26
N CYS A 138 -6.07 9.01 -1.83
CA CYS A 138 -4.82 8.36 -2.18
C CYS A 138 -5.04 7.25 -3.21
N VAL A 139 -4.01 6.97 -4.02
CA VAL A 139 -4.10 5.97 -5.10
C VAL A 139 -2.99 4.94 -4.98
N ASN A 140 -3.34 3.66 -5.25
CA ASN A 140 -2.38 2.58 -5.39
C ASN A 140 -2.57 1.88 -6.76
N PRO A 141 -1.78 2.24 -7.77
CA PRO A 141 -1.91 1.73 -9.13
C PRO A 141 -1.08 0.49 -9.41
N ASP A 142 -0.57 -0.21 -8.38
CA ASP A 142 0.30 -1.38 -8.53
C ASP A 142 -0.29 -2.38 -9.53
N ILE A 143 0.51 -2.76 -10.54
CA ILE A 143 0.07 -3.61 -11.65
C ILE A 143 -0.45 -4.95 -11.13
N ALA A 144 -1.59 -5.37 -11.63
CA ALA A 144 -2.13 -6.70 -11.34
C ALA A 144 -1.29 -7.76 -12.07
N ASN A 145 -0.46 -8.45 -11.30
CA ASN A 145 0.32 -9.61 -11.68
C ASN A 145 0.42 -10.58 -10.48
N ASP A 146 0.95 -11.76 -10.70
CA ASP A 146 1.04 -12.82 -9.66
C ASP A 146 1.80 -12.41 -8.41
N MET A 147 2.80 -11.55 -8.54
CA MET A 147 3.60 -11.05 -7.43
C MET A 147 2.81 -10.02 -6.62
N ASN A 148 2.31 -8.99 -7.29
CA ASN A 148 1.59 -7.90 -6.63
C ASN A 148 0.25 -8.35 -6.02
N ASP A 149 -0.43 -9.31 -6.67
CA ASP A 149 -1.68 -9.88 -6.15
C ASP A 149 -1.50 -10.53 -4.75
N LYS A 150 -0.29 -11.04 -4.47
CA LYS A 150 0.08 -11.70 -3.20
C LYS A 150 0.90 -10.82 -2.26
N SER A 151 1.22 -9.59 -2.66
CA SER A 151 2.08 -8.70 -1.89
C SER A 151 1.26 -7.74 -1.02
N THR A 152 1.66 -7.59 0.24
CA THR A 152 1.13 -6.55 1.11
C THR A 152 1.79 -5.22 0.78
N MET A 153 1.02 -4.23 0.35
CA MET A 153 1.51 -2.90 0.01
C MET A 153 1.43 -1.98 1.22
N ASN A 154 2.57 -1.63 1.81
CA ASN A 154 2.65 -0.81 3.02
C ASN A 154 1.96 0.56 2.86
N LYS A 155 2.07 1.18 1.66
CA LYS A 155 1.41 2.45 1.35
C LYS A 155 -0.10 2.45 1.61
N ILE A 156 -0.77 1.31 1.43
CA ILE A 156 -2.21 1.18 1.72
C ILE A 156 -2.48 1.40 3.20
N MET A 157 -1.68 0.78 4.07
CA MET A 157 -1.83 0.93 5.53
C MET A 157 -1.42 2.34 6.00
N GLU A 158 -0.42 2.96 5.36
CA GLU A 158 -0.03 4.34 5.61
C GLU A 158 -1.16 5.33 5.25
N TYR A 159 -1.81 5.16 4.10
CA TYR A 159 -2.99 5.95 3.73
C TYR A 159 -4.13 5.80 4.73
N MET A 160 -4.43 4.56 5.12
CA MET A 160 -5.46 4.26 6.12
C MET A 160 -5.14 4.87 7.48
N ALA A 161 -3.88 4.82 7.95
CA ALA A 161 -3.44 5.43 9.21
C ALA A 161 -3.70 6.95 9.24
N LEU A 162 -3.50 7.61 8.10
CA LEU A 162 -3.79 9.05 7.92
C LEU A 162 -5.27 9.33 7.64
N GLY A 163 -6.14 8.31 7.63
CA GLY A 163 -7.57 8.46 7.36
C GLY A 163 -7.89 8.85 5.92
N LYS A 164 -7.04 8.46 4.96
CA LYS A 164 -7.25 8.75 3.54
C LYS A 164 -8.01 7.62 2.86
N PRO A 165 -9.08 7.94 2.12
CA PRO A 165 -9.76 6.97 1.27
C PRO A 165 -8.88 6.62 0.07
N ILE A 166 -9.02 5.39 -0.43
CA ILE A 166 -8.11 4.82 -1.40
C ILE A 166 -8.85 4.43 -2.68
N VAL A 167 -8.19 4.58 -3.83
CA VAL A 167 -8.54 3.89 -5.07
C VAL A 167 -7.37 3.01 -5.48
N GLN A 168 -7.61 1.73 -5.74
CA GLN A 168 -6.58 0.77 -6.13
C GLN A 168 -7.13 -0.28 -7.10
N PHE A 169 -6.25 -1.01 -7.78
CA PHE A 169 -6.68 -2.19 -8.52
C PHE A 169 -7.15 -3.31 -7.59
N ASP A 170 -8.04 -4.15 -8.08
CA ASP A 170 -8.62 -5.28 -7.32
C ASP A 170 -7.60 -6.41 -7.18
N LEU A 171 -6.67 -6.25 -6.24
CA LEU A 171 -5.66 -7.23 -5.87
C LEU A 171 -6.04 -7.91 -4.56
N THR A 172 -5.72 -9.21 -4.45
CA THR A 172 -6.08 -10.05 -3.30
C THR A 172 -5.61 -9.46 -1.97
N GLU A 173 -4.32 -9.18 -1.80
CA GLU A 173 -3.80 -8.64 -0.54
C GLU A 173 -4.14 -7.15 -0.34
N GLY A 174 -4.36 -6.39 -1.41
CA GLY A 174 -4.88 -5.03 -1.35
C GLY A 174 -6.29 -5.00 -0.77
N ARG A 175 -7.14 -5.95 -1.19
CA ARG A 175 -8.50 -6.11 -0.67
C ARG A 175 -8.51 -6.57 0.79
N VAL A 176 -7.64 -7.51 1.15
CA VAL A 176 -7.47 -7.96 2.55
C VAL A 176 -7.04 -6.80 3.46
N SER A 177 -6.12 -5.96 2.99
CA SER A 177 -5.61 -4.82 3.77
C SER A 177 -6.63 -3.69 3.91
N ALA A 178 -7.21 -3.21 2.80
CA ALA A 178 -8.01 -1.98 2.81
C ALA A 178 -9.50 -2.20 3.11
N ARG A 179 -10.10 -3.33 2.71
CA ARG A 179 -11.55 -3.58 2.84
C ARG A 179 -12.36 -2.35 2.39
N ASP A 180 -13.24 -1.81 3.25
CA ASP A 180 -14.11 -0.67 2.96
C ASP A 180 -13.41 0.71 2.99
N ALA A 181 -12.08 0.73 3.23
CA ALA A 181 -11.29 1.95 3.06
C ALA A 181 -10.96 2.26 1.59
N SER A 182 -11.25 1.34 0.66
CA SER A 182 -10.87 1.46 -0.75
C SER A 182 -12.02 1.20 -1.73
N LEU A 183 -12.03 1.93 -2.83
CA LEU A 183 -12.69 1.51 -4.07
C LEU A 183 -11.70 0.68 -4.90
N TYR A 184 -12.21 -0.38 -5.53
CA TYR A 184 -11.42 -1.34 -6.29
C TYR A 184 -11.72 -1.21 -7.78
N ALA A 185 -10.74 -0.76 -8.53
CA ALA A 185 -10.81 -0.69 -9.99
C ALA A 185 -10.48 -2.05 -10.62
N LYS A 186 -11.01 -2.31 -11.80
CA LYS A 186 -10.67 -3.49 -12.58
C LYS A 186 -9.15 -3.56 -12.78
N LYS A 187 -8.60 -4.76 -12.70
CA LYS A 187 -7.16 -5.03 -12.82
C LYS A 187 -6.58 -4.39 -14.09
N ASN A 188 -5.60 -3.50 -13.91
CA ASN A 188 -4.87 -2.79 -14.97
C ASN A 188 -5.74 -1.90 -15.88
N ASP A 189 -6.96 -1.55 -15.48
CA ASP A 189 -7.87 -0.69 -16.24
C ASP A 189 -7.76 0.76 -15.75
N ALA A 190 -7.00 1.58 -16.51
CA ALA A 190 -6.82 2.99 -16.23
C ALA A 190 -8.13 3.80 -16.27
N PHE A 191 -9.09 3.38 -17.10
CA PHE A 191 -10.36 4.10 -17.26
C PHE A 191 -11.31 3.81 -16.10
N ASP A 192 -11.36 2.57 -15.63
CA ASP A 192 -12.15 2.24 -14.44
C ASP A 192 -11.55 2.89 -13.18
N MET A 193 -10.22 2.95 -13.07
CA MET A 193 -9.55 3.70 -12.01
C MET A 193 -9.89 5.19 -12.06
N ALA A 194 -9.89 5.80 -13.25
CA ALA A 194 -10.28 7.20 -13.44
C ALA A 194 -11.71 7.47 -12.96
N ASN A 195 -12.66 6.61 -13.36
CA ASN A 195 -14.06 6.73 -12.96
C ASN A 195 -14.21 6.64 -11.43
N LYS A 196 -13.49 5.73 -10.77
CA LYS A 196 -13.53 5.59 -9.30
C LYS A 196 -12.87 6.75 -8.57
N LEU A 197 -11.78 7.30 -9.09
CA LEU A 197 -11.16 8.50 -8.55
C LEU A 197 -12.12 9.70 -8.61
N VAL A 198 -12.71 9.96 -9.77
CA VAL A 198 -13.66 11.06 -9.93
C VAL A 198 -14.91 10.85 -9.07
N MET A 199 -15.47 9.64 -9.06
CA MET A 199 -16.57 9.29 -8.17
C MET A 199 -16.23 9.62 -6.71
N LEU A 200 -15.07 9.23 -6.22
CA LEU A 200 -14.68 9.46 -4.83
C LEU A 200 -14.42 10.94 -4.55
N ILE A 201 -13.85 11.68 -5.50
CA ILE A 201 -13.66 13.13 -5.42
C ILE A 201 -15.01 13.86 -5.30
N ASP A 202 -16.03 13.43 -6.04
CA ASP A 202 -17.34 14.09 -6.05
C ASP A 202 -18.23 13.73 -4.84
N HIS A 203 -17.85 12.71 -4.05
CA HIS A 203 -18.63 12.24 -2.91
C HIS A 203 -17.92 12.44 -1.56
N PRO A 204 -17.92 13.65 -0.98
CA PRO A 204 -17.18 13.97 0.24
C PRO A 204 -17.60 13.13 1.46
N THR A 205 -18.87 12.78 1.57
CA THR A 205 -19.36 11.90 2.65
C THR A 205 -18.74 10.50 2.54
N MET A 206 -18.67 9.95 1.32
CA MET A 206 -18.02 8.65 1.06
C MET A 206 -16.55 8.71 1.43
N ARG A 207 -15.82 9.76 1.00
CA ARG A 207 -14.41 9.94 1.38
C ARG A 207 -14.21 9.91 2.89
N LYS A 208 -15.04 10.67 3.62
CA LYS A 208 -14.98 10.74 5.09
C LYS A 208 -15.24 9.37 5.73
N THR A 209 -16.28 8.68 5.32
CA THR A 209 -16.64 7.35 5.87
C THR A 209 -15.54 6.33 5.62
N MET A 210 -15.01 6.26 4.40
CA MET A 210 -13.95 5.34 4.02
C MET A 210 -12.63 5.65 4.77
N GLY A 211 -12.27 6.92 4.88
CA GLY A 211 -11.09 7.35 5.63
C GLY A 211 -11.19 6.99 7.12
N LEU A 212 -12.33 7.25 7.75
CA LEU A 212 -12.57 6.89 9.15
C LEU A 212 -12.54 5.38 9.38
N TYR A 213 -13.13 4.60 8.45
CA TYR A 213 -13.07 3.15 8.50
C TYR A 213 -11.61 2.66 8.45
N GLY A 214 -10.82 3.16 7.49
CA GLY A 214 -9.42 2.79 7.34
C GLY A 214 -8.61 3.09 8.59
N LYS A 215 -8.73 4.30 9.13
CA LYS A 215 -8.03 4.71 10.34
C LYS A 215 -8.38 3.83 11.55
N LYS A 216 -9.66 3.57 11.77
CA LYS A 216 -10.14 2.69 12.83
C LYS A 216 -9.59 1.28 12.69
N ARG A 217 -9.56 0.76 11.45
CA ARG A 217 -9.03 -0.59 11.18
C ARG A 217 -7.54 -0.69 11.48
N VAL A 218 -6.74 0.32 11.11
CA VAL A 218 -5.30 0.33 11.44
C VAL A 218 -5.12 0.26 12.95
N ILE A 219 -5.75 1.14 13.71
CA ILE A 219 -5.62 1.20 15.17
C ILE A 219 -6.04 -0.12 15.84
N ASN A 220 -7.12 -0.74 15.36
CA ASN A 220 -7.69 -1.91 16.04
C ASN A 220 -7.12 -3.25 15.57
N GLU A 221 -6.52 -3.32 14.35
CA GLU A 221 -6.23 -4.62 13.74
C GLU A 221 -4.86 -4.70 13.05
N LEU A 222 -4.23 -3.57 12.65
CA LEU A 222 -3.09 -3.61 11.71
C LEU A 222 -1.83 -2.91 12.20
N GLU A 223 -1.87 -2.16 13.29
CA GLU A 223 -0.66 -1.54 13.84
C GLU A 223 0.29 -2.58 14.43
N TRP A 224 1.55 -2.19 14.58
CA TRP A 224 2.63 -3.09 14.99
C TRP A 224 2.36 -3.78 16.35
N GLU A 225 1.67 -3.12 17.26
CA GLU A 225 1.34 -3.70 18.58
C GLU A 225 0.51 -4.99 18.50
N HIS A 226 -0.27 -5.17 17.41
CA HIS A 226 -1.01 -6.42 17.17
C HIS A 226 -0.12 -7.52 16.57
N GLU A 227 0.93 -7.16 15.86
CA GLU A 227 1.83 -8.11 15.18
C GLU A 227 2.99 -8.59 16.08
N ALA A 228 3.47 -7.74 17.00
CA ALA A 228 4.58 -8.04 17.89
C ALA A 228 4.39 -9.32 18.72
N PRO A 229 3.21 -9.62 19.31
CA PRO A 229 2.98 -10.86 20.02
C PRO A 229 3.14 -12.11 19.13
N VAL A 230 2.69 -12.05 17.88
CA VAL A 230 2.82 -13.17 16.91
C VAL A 230 4.29 -13.40 16.55
N LEU A 231 5.07 -12.32 16.41
CA LEU A 231 6.51 -12.43 16.19
C LEU A 231 7.20 -13.11 17.38
N LEU A 232 6.85 -12.71 18.60
CA LEU A 232 7.40 -13.33 19.83
C LEU A 232 7.03 -14.81 19.92
N GLU A 233 5.81 -15.21 19.54
CA GLU A 233 5.38 -16.62 19.51
C GLU A 233 6.24 -17.44 18.52
N ALA A 234 6.55 -16.87 17.35
CA ALA A 234 7.43 -17.51 16.37
C ALA A 234 8.82 -17.82 16.97
N TYR A 235 9.43 -16.86 17.67
CA TYR A 235 10.71 -17.06 18.35
C TYR A 235 10.62 -18.04 19.53
N GLN A 236 9.55 -18.03 20.32
CA GLN A 236 9.34 -19.00 21.39
C GLN A 236 9.21 -20.42 20.85
N THR A 237 8.53 -20.60 19.72
CA THR A 237 8.40 -21.89 19.05
C THR A 237 9.76 -22.41 18.60
N LEU A 238 10.63 -21.54 18.08
CA LEU A 238 11.99 -21.87 17.70
C LEU A 238 12.81 -22.33 18.92
N SER A 239 12.75 -21.60 20.04
CA SER A 239 13.49 -21.93 21.25
C SER A 239 13.09 -23.30 21.84
N ARG A 240 11.79 -23.63 21.85
CA ARG A 240 11.29 -24.92 22.34
C ARG A 240 11.74 -26.10 21.48
N SER A 241 11.83 -25.93 20.16
CA SER A 241 12.30 -27.00 19.26
C SER A 241 13.77 -27.35 19.51
N HIS A 242 14.61 -26.37 19.81
CA HIS A 242 16.03 -26.59 20.13
C HIS A 242 16.22 -27.27 21.51
N THR A 243 15.44 -26.93 22.52
CA THR A 243 15.52 -27.55 23.85
C THR A 243 15.13 -29.04 23.80
N GLN A 244 14.11 -29.41 23.03
CA GLN A 244 13.71 -30.82 22.85
C GLN A 244 14.72 -31.66 22.06
N SER A 245 15.45 -31.06 21.16
CA SER A 245 16.52 -31.74 20.41
C SER A 245 17.73 -32.05 21.32
N SER A 246 18.07 -31.16 22.24
CA SER A 246 19.20 -31.31 23.16
C SER A 246 18.92 -32.39 24.23
N THR A 247 17.66 -32.54 24.68
CA THR A 247 17.28 -33.58 25.68
C THR A 247 17.26 -34.98 25.08
N ARG A 248 17.03 -35.15 23.77
CA ARG A 248 17.06 -36.47 23.10
C ARG A 248 18.48 -37.02 22.86
N ILE A 249 19.49 -36.17 22.89
CA ILE A 249 20.90 -36.59 22.72
C ILE A 249 21.49 -37.05 24.07
N GLY A 250 20.95 -36.57 25.19
CA GLY A 250 21.43 -36.92 26.55
C GLY A 250 20.85 -38.20 27.14
N SER A 251 19.88 -38.87 26.50
CA SER A 251 19.23 -40.07 27.00
C SER A 251 19.69 -41.39 26.35
N ASN A 252 20.73 -41.35 25.53
CA ASN A 252 21.35 -42.52 24.87
C ASN A 252 22.82 -42.72 25.25
N ILE A 253 23.18 -42.46 26.53
CA ILE A 253 24.47 -42.84 27.12
C ILE A 253 24.20 -43.71 28.33
#